data_a95dbbb79905b3cb8eb44b7066b52c7c
#
_entry.id   a95dbbb79905b3cb8eb44b7066b52c7c
#
_cell.length_a   1.000
_cell.length_b   1.000
_cell.length_c   1.000
_cell.angle_alpha   90.00
_cell.angle_beta   90.00
_cell.angle_gamma   90.00
#
_symmetry.space_group_name_H-M   'P 1'
#
loop_
_entity.id
_entity.type
_entity.pdbx_description
1 polymer ?
#
loop_
_entity_poly.entity_id
_entity_poly.type
_entity_poly.pdbx_seq_one_letter_code
_entity_poly.pdbx_strand_id
1 'polypeptide(L)'
;MLNVECSMLNVECNGEQRIPRLLPQFIQHLTFNIQHSTFAFLLLLLLTSCITITPKTQHASPTATVIPNVPEQHWGIESCGAGSLSTVLQHYGDATTMQSWDATLPKSRGGVLTIDMLIAARKAGFDAQLVTGTPASVEQELRQGRPVILMLQVVDSPGQHYDFFHYIVADGIDPGAGLIRTQFGDGKGRWTTFDRLEKAWSGGGHAAILIHPANAADALRAAVALEDAGKYADAARAYRLLLAQHPDSILAWTNLGNAETQLGDRAAAEDAFRKALALDATSRDALNNLAWLLYESKRYDEAEALARKAAAQRGPDSYIVLDTLARVLAAKGSCTEAQTTFRAAIDAVPQTRTTARGDLEKAMAEAQTNCRS
;
A
#
# COMPACT_ATOMS: atom_id res chain seq x y z
N MET A 1 16.72 21.33 31.74
CA MET A 1 16.03 20.36 30.86
C MET A 1 14.73 20.04 31.58
N LEU A 2 13.64 20.66 31.17
CA LEU A 2 12.30 20.29 31.63
C LEU A 2 11.75 19.33 30.58
N ASN A 3 11.64 18.05 30.92
CA ASN A 3 10.88 17.09 30.15
C ASN A 3 9.40 17.42 30.38
N VAL A 4 8.74 17.91 29.34
CA VAL A 4 7.29 18.04 29.34
C VAL A 4 6.75 16.66 28.93
N GLU A 5 6.33 15.86 29.91
CA GLU A 5 5.60 14.63 29.66
C GLU A 5 4.17 14.97 29.25
N CYS A 6 3.77 14.58 28.05
CA CYS A 6 2.37 14.50 27.67
C CYS A 6 1.68 13.45 28.55
N SER A 7 1.01 13.88 29.60
CA SER A 7 0.58 13.02 30.72
C SER A 7 -0.56 12.03 30.41
N MET A 8 -1.09 11.99 29.18
CA MET A 8 -2.19 11.08 28.84
C MET A 8 -1.79 9.83 28.06
N LEU A 9 -0.67 9.83 27.34
CA LEU A 9 -0.35 8.72 26.43
C LEU A 9 1.10 8.22 26.57
N ASN A 10 1.88 8.68 27.57
CA ASN A 10 3.30 8.33 27.73
C ASN A 10 4.17 8.50 26.47
N VAL A 11 3.91 9.55 25.70
CA VAL A 11 4.74 9.94 24.57
C VAL A 11 5.79 10.93 25.04
N GLU A 12 7.06 10.57 25.00
CA GLU A 12 8.17 11.51 25.20
C GLU A 12 8.23 12.45 23.99
N CYS A 13 7.93 13.73 24.23
CA CYS A 13 8.14 14.78 23.24
C CYS A 13 9.62 15.19 23.26
N ASN A 14 10.46 14.58 22.43
CA ASN A 14 11.83 15.03 22.19
C ASN A 14 11.81 16.24 21.23
N GLY A 15 11.67 17.43 21.79
CA GLY A 15 11.83 18.70 21.09
C GLY A 15 12.88 19.54 21.79
N GLU A 16 14.09 19.63 21.25
CA GLU A 16 15.06 20.69 21.64
C GLU A 16 14.53 22.05 21.20
N GLN A 17 13.75 22.70 22.06
CA GLN A 17 13.52 24.13 21.95
C GLN A 17 14.49 24.86 22.87
N ARG A 18 15.39 25.65 22.27
CA ARG A 18 16.28 26.58 22.97
C ARG A 18 15.44 27.65 23.67
N ILE A 19 15.39 27.61 24.99
CA ILE A 19 14.80 28.66 25.82
C ILE A 19 15.72 29.88 25.75
N PRO A 20 15.18 31.13 25.57
CA PRO A 20 15.97 32.36 25.60
C PRO A 20 16.59 32.59 27.00
N ARG A 21 17.82 33.08 26.98
CA ARG A 21 18.65 33.38 28.17
C ARG A 21 18.09 34.53 29.01
N LEU A 22 17.03 34.30 29.78
CA LEU A 22 16.49 35.30 30.73
C LEU A 22 16.39 34.80 32.18
N LEU A 23 16.93 33.63 32.51
CA LEU A 23 16.82 33.05 33.84
C LEU A 23 17.94 33.37 34.86
N PRO A 24 19.06 34.07 34.61
CA PRO A 24 20.04 34.34 35.64
C PRO A 24 19.66 35.47 36.62
N GLN A 25 18.74 36.35 36.28
CA GLN A 25 18.44 37.49 37.13
C GLN A 25 17.37 37.23 38.22
N PHE A 26 16.55 36.18 38.04
CA PHE A 26 15.51 35.87 39.05
C PHE A 26 16.02 35.01 40.20
N ILE A 27 17.12 34.28 40.03
CA ILE A 27 17.67 33.42 41.08
C ILE A 27 18.55 34.22 42.05
N GLN A 28 19.12 35.36 41.66
CA GLN A 28 19.94 36.19 42.55
C GLN A 28 19.14 36.96 43.63
N HIS A 29 17.85 37.17 43.44
CA HIS A 29 17.01 37.83 44.44
C HIS A 29 16.33 36.87 45.44
N LEU A 30 16.37 35.57 45.23
CA LEU A 30 15.77 34.59 46.15
C LEU A 30 16.77 34.02 47.17
N THR A 31 18.07 34.28 47.02
CA THR A 31 19.10 33.72 47.92
C THR A 31 19.39 34.60 49.16
N PHE A 32 18.76 35.76 49.31
CA PHE A 32 19.13 36.68 50.38
C PHE A 32 18.24 36.64 51.62
N ASN A 33 17.23 35.79 51.72
CA ASN A 33 16.29 35.85 52.86
C ASN A 33 15.79 34.52 53.42
N ILE A 34 16.60 33.45 53.34
CA ILE A 34 16.23 32.16 53.96
C ILE A 34 17.35 31.68 54.90
N GLN A 35 17.56 32.44 56.01
CA GLN A 35 18.10 31.89 57.25
C GLN A 35 16.94 31.79 58.24
N HIS A 36 16.68 30.57 58.70
CA HIS A 36 15.68 30.18 59.70
C HIS A 36 14.25 29.95 59.22
N SER A 37 13.99 28.76 58.68
CA SER A 37 12.70 28.09 58.87
C SER A 37 12.77 26.61 58.41
N THR A 38 12.38 25.72 59.29
CA THR A 38 12.12 24.30 59.02
C THR A 38 11.14 24.05 57.88
N PHE A 39 10.48 25.08 57.39
CA PHE A 39 9.56 25.04 56.23
C PHE A 39 10.29 24.91 54.90
N ALA A 40 11.52 25.44 54.80
CA ALA A 40 12.31 25.37 53.58
C ALA A 40 12.81 23.94 53.30
N PHE A 41 13.03 23.14 54.34
CA PHE A 41 13.45 21.73 54.21
C PHE A 41 12.30 20.83 53.76
N LEU A 42 11.07 21.16 54.18
CA LEU A 42 9.87 20.40 53.71
C LEU A 42 9.52 20.72 52.26
N LEU A 43 9.73 21.98 51.84
CA LEU A 43 9.52 22.37 50.45
C LEU A 43 10.58 21.79 49.51
N LEU A 44 11.83 21.68 50.00
CA LEU A 44 12.89 21.03 49.23
C LEU A 44 12.69 19.50 49.10
N LEU A 45 12.11 18.85 50.13
CA LEU A 45 11.72 17.43 50.10
C LEU A 45 10.50 17.18 49.22
N LEU A 46 9.60 18.18 49.09
CA LEU A 46 8.49 18.10 48.14
C LEU A 46 8.90 18.35 46.69
N LEU A 47 10.01 19.06 46.46
CA LEU A 47 10.56 19.32 45.14
C LEU A 47 11.53 18.17 44.67
N THR A 48 12.00 17.32 45.60
CA THR A 48 12.84 16.19 45.27
C THR A 48 12.06 14.87 45.13
N SER A 49 10.79 14.82 45.51
CA SER A 49 9.89 13.76 45.09
C SER A 49 9.34 14.06 43.69
N CYS A 50 10.23 14.29 42.70
CA CYS A 50 9.90 13.84 41.36
C CYS A 50 9.64 12.34 41.47
N ILE A 51 8.39 12.00 41.77
CA ILE A 51 7.91 10.65 41.45
C ILE A 51 8.10 10.55 39.94
N THR A 52 9.22 10.02 39.51
CA THR A 52 9.35 9.43 38.20
C THR A 52 8.31 8.31 38.18
N ILE A 53 7.09 8.67 37.80
CA ILE A 53 6.13 7.69 37.33
C ILE A 53 6.73 7.22 36.02
N THR A 54 7.73 6.31 36.15
CA THR A 54 8.05 5.45 35.03
C THR A 54 6.73 4.79 34.67
N PRO A 55 6.20 5.01 33.47
CA PRO A 55 5.01 4.32 33.06
C PRO A 55 5.35 2.83 33.18
N LYS A 56 4.62 2.11 34.00
CA LYS A 56 4.67 0.65 33.99
C LYS A 56 4.38 0.25 32.56
N THR A 57 5.41 -0.08 31.81
CA THR A 57 5.27 -0.73 30.52
C THR A 57 4.41 -1.96 30.82
N GLN A 58 3.18 -1.92 30.38
CA GLN A 58 2.30 -3.07 30.58
C GLN A 58 2.87 -4.15 29.65
N HIS A 59 3.31 -5.25 30.23
CA HIS A 59 3.81 -6.38 29.45
C HIS A 59 2.60 -7.19 29.02
N ALA A 60 2.50 -7.42 27.72
CA ALA A 60 1.51 -8.32 27.16
C ALA A 60 1.70 -9.74 27.70
N SER A 61 0.62 -10.47 27.80
CA SER A 61 0.65 -11.89 28.17
C SER A 61 1.25 -12.74 27.03
N PRO A 62 1.65 -13.99 27.30
CA PRO A 62 2.10 -14.90 26.25
C PRO A 62 1.04 -15.20 25.17
N THR A 63 -0.24 -14.88 25.45
CA THR A 63 -1.37 -15.06 24.52
C THR A 63 -1.66 -13.81 23.69
N ALA A 64 -0.90 -12.74 23.88
CA ALA A 64 -1.04 -11.52 23.08
C ALA A 64 -0.76 -11.81 21.60
N THR A 65 -1.59 -11.25 20.73
CA THR A 65 -1.42 -11.34 19.29
C THR A 65 -0.97 -10.00 18.75
N VAL A 66 0.14 -10.00 18.01
CA VAL A 66 0.59 -8.87 17.20
C VAL A 66 0.39 -9.25 15.74
N ILE A 67 -0.21 -8.36 14.96
CA ILE A 67 -0.42 -8.59 13.54
C ILE A 67 0.96 -8.58 12.85
N PRO A 68 1.33 -9.67 12.14
CA PRO A 68 2.63 -9.73 11.48
C PRO A 68 2.72 -8.74 10.31
N ASN A 69 3.93 -8.32 9.98
CA ASN A 69 4.24 -7.46 8.83
C ASN A 69 3.54 -6.07 8.85
N VAL A 70 3.10 -5.58 9.99
CA VAL A 70 2.73 -4.18 10.14
C VAL A 70 4.01 -3.41 10.43
N PRO A 71 4.48 -2.54 9.52
CA PRO A 71 5.77 -1.86 9.70
C PRO A 71 5.69 -0.84 10.83
N GLU A 72 6.75 -0.77 11.64
CA GLU A 72 6.93 0.27 12.65
C GLU A 72 7.65 1.46 12.00
N GLN A 73 6.90 2.52 11.70
CA GLN A 73 7.39 3.69 10.97
C GLN A 73 7.51 4.91 11.86
N HIS A 74 8.43 5.83 11.49
CA HIS A 74 8.52 7.15 12.10
C HIS A 74 7.75 8.17 11.28
N TRP A 75 6.82 8.90 11.93
CA TRP A 75 6.16 10.06 11.36
C TRP A 75 5.94 11.16 12.40
N GLY A 76 5.97 12.41 11.96
CA GLY A 76 5.64 13.55 12.80
C GLY A 76 4.13 13.76 12.92
N ILE A 77 3.75 14.68 13.79
CA ILE A 77 2.36 15.08 14.02
C ILE A 77 1.68 15.52 12.71
N GLU A 78 2.37 16.30 11.88
CA GLU A 78 1.83 16.82 10.61
C GLU A 78 1.65 15.74 9.54
N SER A 79 2.36 14.62 9.66
CA SER A 79 2.34 13.50 8.73
C SER A 79 1.63 12.27 9.28
N CYS A 80 0.91 12.39 10.41
CA CYS A 80 0.29 11.24 11.07
C CYS A 80 -0.75 10.53 10.18
N GLY A 81 -1.50 11.27 9.36
CA GLY A 81 -2.42 10.68 8.39
C GLY A 81 -1.70 9.86 7.31
N ALA A 82 -0.65 10.43 6.70
CA ALA A 82 0.15 9.74 5.71
C ALA A 82 0.90 8.54 6.30
N GLY A 83 1.44 8.69 7.51
CA GLY A 83 2.15 7.63 8.22
C GLY A 83 1.25 6.46 8.58
N SER A 84 0.10 6.73 9.18
CA SER A 84 -0.88 5.70 9.54
C SER A 84 -1.42 4.98 8.31
N LEU A 85 -1.76 5.74 7.24
CA LEU A 85 -2.21 5.18 5.98
C LEU A 85 -1.14 4.27 5.36
N SER A 86 0.10 4.76 5.23
CA SER A 86 1.21 3.98 4.69
C SER A 86 1.45 2.70 5.48
N THR A 87 1.42 2.78 6.82
CA THR A 87 1.62 1.63 7.70
C THR A 87 0.60 0.52 7.42
N VAL A 88 -0.69 0.87 7.31
CA VAL A 88 -1.74 -0.11 7.05
C VAL A 88 -1.69 -0.64 5.63
N LEU A 89 -1.48 0.22 4.62
CA LEU A 89 -1.43 -0.23 3.23
C LEU A 89 -0.20 -1.12 2.95
N GLN A 90 0.96 -0.83 3.55
CA GLN A 90 2.15 -1.66 3.43
C GLN A 90 1.98 -3.04 4.08
N HIS A 91 1.22 -3.15 5.17
CA HIS A 91 0.84 -4.46 5.71
C HIS A 91 0.16 -5.34 4.66
N TYR A 92 -0.65 -4.74 3.78
CA TYR A 92 -1.34 -5.43 2.69
C TYR A 92 -0.53 -5.50 1.38
N GLY A 93 0.75 -5.09 1.39
CA GLY A 93 1.66 -5.22 0.25
C GLY A 93 1.74 -3.99 -0.68
N ASP A 94 1.13 -2.85 -0.33
CA ASP A 94 1.36 -1.60 -1.06
C ASP A 94 2.82 -1.15 -0.88
N ALA A 95 3.53 -0.90 -1.97
CA ALA A 95 4.91 -0.45 -1.95
C ALA A 95 5.06 1.07 -1.81
N THR A 96 3.96 1.83 -1.75
CA THR A 96 3.99 3.29 -1.67
C THR A 96 4.52 3.72 -0.31
N THR A 97 5.58 4.53 -0.32
CA THR A 97 6.21 5.00 0.91
C THR A 97 5.39 6.07 1.62
N MET A 98 5.62 6.24 2.91
CA MET A 98 5.01 7.33 3.68
C MET A 98 5.30 8.70 3.07
N GLN A 99 6.54 8.94 2.61
CA GLN A 99 6.93 10.20 1.97
C GLN A 99 6.14 10.47 0.69
N SER A 100 5.86 9.43 -0.11
CA SER A 100 5.00 9.56 -1.29
C SER A 100 3.57 9.90 -0.93
N TRP A 101 3.00 9.26 0.11
CA TRP A 101 1.67 9.60 0.61
C TRP A 101 1.64 11.02 1.19
N ASP A 102 2.66 11.41 1.96
CA ASP A 102 2.75 12.76 2.55
C ASP A 102 2.86 13.87 1.50
N ALA A 103 3.50 13.58 0.36
CA ALA A 103 3.60 14.51 -0.76
C ALA A 103 2.33 14.61 -1.61
N THR A 104 1.48 13.58 -1.63
CA THR A 104 0.32 13.50 -2.53
C THR A 104 -1.02 13.77 -1.84
N LEU A 105 -1.10 13.53 -0.53
CA LEU A 105 -2.31 13.80 0.24
C LEU A 105 -2.51 15.31 0.44
N PRO A 106 -3.72 15.84 0.19
CA PRO A 106 -4.03 17.23 0.49
C PRO A 106 -3.82 17.53 1.97
N LYS A 107 -3.15 18.65 2.28
CA LYS A 107 -2.93 19.10 3.65
C LYS A 107 -3.78 20.33 3.94
N SER A 108 -4.52 20.28 5.03
CA SER A 108 -5.20 21.42 5.64
C SER A 108 -4.34 22.00 6.79
N ARG A 109 -4.84 23.07 7.44
CA ARG A 109 -4.15 23.66 8.62
C ARG A 109 -3.99 22.69 9.80
N GLY A 110 -4.72 21.57 9.83
CA GLY A 110 -4.67 20.54 10.87
C GLY A 110 -4.08 19.21 10.42
N GLY A 111 -3.44 19.15 9.24
CA GLY A 111 -2.91 17.91 8.68
C GLY A 111 -3.79 17.32 7.56
N VAL A 112 -3.72 16.01 7.36
CA VAL A 112 -4.50 15.29 6.35
C VAL A 112 -5.91 15.02 6.88
N LEU A 113 -6.92 15.28 6.06
CA LEU A 113 -8.32 14.99 6.42
C LEU A 113 -8.62 13.48 6.26
N THR A 114 -9.48 12.95 7.14
CA THR A 114 -9.93 11.55 7.08
C THR A 114 -10.47 11.17 5.70
N ILE A 115 -11.24 12.05 5.07
CA ILE A 115 -11.84 11.78 3.75
C ILE A 115 -10.76 11.62 2.67
N ASP A 116 -9.67 12.37 2.74
CA ASP A 116 -8.57 12.27 1.79
C ASP A 116 -7.82 10.95 1.94
N MET A 117 -7.67 10.46 3.18
CA MET A 117 -7.10 9.13 3.45
C MET A 117 -7.98 8.01 2.87
N LEU A 118 -9.32 8.10 3.04
CA LEU A 118 -10.27 7.13 2.47
C LEU A 118 -10.21 7.12 0.94
N ILE A 119 -10.22 8.31 0.32
CA ILE A 119 -10.12 8.44 -1.13
C ILE A 119 -8.80 7.86 -1.65
N ALA A 120 -7.69 8.14 -0.95
CA ALA A 120 -6.37 7.64 -1.32
C ALA A 120 -6.29 6.11 -1.22
N ALA A 121 -6.79 5.52 -0.11
CA ALA A 121 -6.85 4.07 0.06
C ALA A 121 -7.70 3.40 -1.04
N ARG A 122 -8.87 3.97 -1.35
CA ARG A 122 -9.75 3.45 -2.42
C ARG A 122 -9.10 3.56 -3.81
N LYS A 123 -8.42 4.67 -4.11
CA LYS A 123 -7.64 4.82 -5.35
C LYS A 123 -6.47 3.83 -5.43
N ALA A 124 -5.94 3.41 -4.30
CA ALA A 124 -4.92 2.36 -4.21
C ALA A 124 -5.49 0.93 -4.33
N GLY A 125 -6.82 0.77 -4.48
CA GLY A 125 -7.45 -0.54 -4.69
C GLY A 125 -7.91 -1.23 -3.41
N PHE A 126 -8.05 -0.49 -2.30
CA PHE A 126 -8.56 -1.02 -1.03
C PHE A 126 -10.02 -0.62 -0.79
N ASP A 127 -10.75 -1.44 -0.05
CA ASP A 127 -11.98 -0.99 0.59
C ASP A 127 -11.61 -0.22 1.87
N ALA A 128 -12.06 1.02 1.98
CA ALA A 128 -11.74 1.90 3.10
C ALA A 128 -13.01 2.57 3.61
N GLN A 129 -13.25 2.47 4.91
CA GLN A 129 -14.46 2.96 5.56
C GLN A 129 -14.11 3.74 6.83
N LEU A 130 -14.82 4.85 7.05
CA LEU A 130 -14.85 5.54 8.34
C LEU A 130 -16.06 5.02 9.12
N VAL A 131 -15.81 4.52 10.32
CA VAL A 131 -16.86 4.01 11.21
C VAL A 131 -16.73 4.65 12.59
N THR A 132 -17.85 4.69 13.32
CA THR A 132 -17.82 4.90 14.77
C THR A 132 -17.54 3.56 15.43
N GLY A 133 -16.32 3.38 15.94
CA GLY A 133 -15.87 2.12 16.52
C GLY A 133 -16.28 1.95 17.97
N THR A 134 -16.14 0.72 18.43
CA THR A 134 -16.21 0.34 19.86
C THR A 134 -14.97 -0.49 20.18
N PRO A 135 -14.55 -0.62 21.46
CA PRO A 135 -13.47 -1.54 21.83
C PRO A 135 -13.66 -2.94 21.24
N ALA A 136 -14.89 -3.48 21.27
CA ALA A 136 -15.22 -4.80 20.73
C ALA A 136 -15.06 -4.87 19.20
N SER A 137 -15.46 -3.82 18.47
CA SER A 137 -15.30 -3.80 17.00
C SER A 137 -13.81 -3.71 16.59
N VAL A 138 -13.02 -2.92 17.30
CA VAL A 138 -11.57 -2.83 17.08
C VAL A 138 -10.90 -4.18 17.41
N GLU A 139 -11.25 -4.78 18.54
CA GLU A 139 -10.76 -6.10 18.92
C GLU A 139 -11.08 -7.15 17.84
N GLN A 140 -12.29 -7.13 17.28
CA GLN A 140 -12.69 -8.03 16.21
C GLN A 140 -11.81 -7.90 14.98
N GLU A 141 -11.50 -6.67 14.53
CA GLU A 141 -10.60 -6.42 13.41
C GLU A 141 -9.18 -6.96 13.69
N LEU A 142 -8.62 -6.62 14.86
CA LEU A 142 -7.29 -7.05 15.25
C LEU A 142 -7.15 -8.57 15.35
N ARG A 143 -8.18 -9.27 15.87
CA ARG A 143 -8.22 -10.74 15.91
C ARG A 143 -8.25 -11.38 14.52
N GLN A 144 -8.76 -10.66 13.52
CA GLN A 144 -8.78 -11.09 12.12
C GLN A 144 -7.50 -10.72 11.36
N GLY A 145 -6.48 -10.21 12.06
CA GLY A 145 -5.23 -9.79 11.45
C GLY A 145 -5.33 -8.49 10.65
N ARG A 146 -6.31 -7.65 10.95
CA ARG A 146 -6.56 -6.39 10.25
C ARG A 146 -6.21 -5.19 11.14
N PRO A 147 -5.15 -4.44 10.83
CA PRO A 147 -4.80 -3.25 11.59
C PRO A 147 -5.83 -2.13 11.39
N VAL A 148 -6.05 -1.33 12.44
CA VAL A 148 -7.07 -0.27 12.46
C VAL A 148 -6.41 1.07 12.67
N ILE A 149 -6.80 2.11 11.91
CA ILE A 149 -6.40 3.48 12.19
C ILE A 149 -7.44 4.11 13.10
N LEU A 150 -7.00 4.64 14.23
CA LEU A 150 -7.83 5.34 15.20
C LEU A 150 -7.51 6.83 15.19
N MET A 151 -8.55 7.67 15.29
CA MET A 151 -8.40 9.12 15.41
C MET A 151 -8.58 9.54 16.86
N LEU A 152 -7.53 10.04 17.46
CA LEU A 152 -7.50 10.50 18.84
C LEU A 152 -7.53 12.02 18.92
N GLN A 153 -8.27 12.57 19.89
CA GLN A 153 -8.11 13.96 20.28
C GLN A 153 -6.99 14.05 21.32
N VAL A 154 -5.94 14.79 21.00
CA VAL A 154 -4.81 15.01 21.90
C VAL A 154 -5.01 16.35 22.62
N VAL A 155 -5.06 16.32 23.95
CA VAL A 155 -5.15 17.53 24.79
C VAL A 155 -3.79 17.71 25.47
N ASP A 156 -3.09 18.79 25.15
CA ASP A 156 -1.70 18.98 25.53
C ASP A 156 -1.51 19.45 27.01
N SER A 157 -2.53 20.02 27.65
CA SER A 157 -2.46 20.46 29.04
C SER A 157 -3.84 20.77 29.64
N PRO A 158 -4.03 20.67 30.96
CA PRO A 158 -5.25 21.11 31.61
C PRO A 158 -5.49 22.59 31.33
N GLY A 159 -6.55 22.92 30.57
CA GLY A 159 -6.99 24.30 30.31
C GLY A 159 -6.56 24.87 28.94
N GLN A 160 -5.77 24.20 28.15
CA GLN A 160 -5.54 24.54 26.74
C GLN A 160 -6.27 23.54 25.85
N HIS A 161 -7.34 23.99 25.22
CA HIS A 161 -8.04 23.21 24.19
C HIS A 161 -7.34 23.44 22.86
N TYR A 162 -6.36 22.64 22.54
CA TYR A 162 -5.97 22.47 21.15
C TYR A 162 -6.89 21.38 20.59
N ASP A 163 -7.75 21.72 19.63
CA ASP A 163 -8.50 20.76 18.81
C ASP A 163 -7.55 20.09 17.82
N PHE A 164 -6.64 19.30 18.39
CA PHE A 164 -5.63 18.60 17.64
C PHE A 164 -6.00 17.11 17.59
N PHE A 165 -6.20 16.62 16.37
CA PHE A 165 -6.46 15.21 16.13
C PHE A 165 -5.20 14.50 15.63
N HIS A 166 -4.96 13.30 16.12
CA HIS A 166 -3.82 12.49 15.77
C HIS A 166 -4.28 11.10 15.34
N TYR A 167 -3.77 10.62 14.20
CA TYR A 167 -4.00 9.26 13.74
C TYR A 167 -2.93 8.34 14.29
N ILE A 168 -3.36 7.19 14.80
CA ILE A 168 -2.50 6.12 15.29
C ILE A 168 -2.92 4.80 14.63
N VAL A 169 -2.04 3.82 14.64
CA VAL A 169 -2.34 2.46 14.15
C VAL A 169 -2.44 1.51 15.32
N ALA A 170 -3.56 0.81 15.44
CA ALA A 170 -3.70 -0.36 16.31
C ALA A 170 -3.34 -1.62 15.52
N ASP A 171 -2.41 -2.42 16.04
CA ASP A 171 -1.83 -3.57 15.35
C ASP A 171 -1.64 -4.81 16.24
N GLY A 172 -2.23 -4.83 17.40
CA GLY A 172 -2.18 -5.99 18.28
C GLY A 172 -3.17 -5.94 19.41
N ILE A 173 -3.49 -7.09 19.95
CA ILE A 173 -4.49 -7.27 21.02
C ILE A 173 -4.07 -8.34 22.01
N ASP A 174 -4.28 -8.09 23.28
CA ASP A 174 -4.21 -9.06 24.37
C ASP A 174 -5.52 -9.04 25.17
N PRO A 175 -6.49 -9.84 24.76
CA PRO A 175 -7.81 -9.82 25.40
C PRO A 175 -7.77 -10.31 26.85
N GLY A 176 -6.83 -11.19 27.19
CA GLY A 176 -6.67 -11.72 28.55
C GLY A 176 -6.22 -10.65 29.54
N ALA A 177 -5.41 -9.71 29.09
CA ALA A 177 -4.93 -8.58 29.88
C ALA A 177 -5.69 -7.27 29.61
N GLY A 178 -6.66 -7.25 28.67
CA GLY A 178 -7.40 -6.05 28.26
C GLY A 178 -6.51 -4.99 27.61
N LEU A 179 -5.48 -5.43 26.86
CA LEU A 179 -4.49 -4.53 26.23
C LEU A 179 -4.67 -4.48 24.72
N ILE A 180 -4.38 -3.30 24.17
CA ILE A 180 -4.26 -3.04 22.75
C ILE A 180 -2.85 -2.53 22.45
N ARG A 181 -2.25 -2.99 21.36
CA ARG A 181 -0.97 -2.46 20.87
C ARG A 181 -1.21 -1.37 19.86
N THR A 182 -0.52 -0.26 20.02
CA THR A 182 -0.70 0.93 19.17
C THR A 182 0.64 1.53 18.79
N GLN A 183 0.71 2.13 17.59
CA GLN A 183 1.84 2.87 17.07
C GLN A 183 1.47 4.34 16.93
N PHE A 184 2.30 5.23 17.50
CA PHE A 184 2.12 6.68 17.52
C PHE A 184 3.04 7.43 16.55
N GLY A 185 3.78 6.72 15.71
CA GLY A 185 4.69 7.31 14.76
C GLY A 185 6.12 7.53 15.26
N ASP A 186 6.46 6.99 16.41
CA ASP A 186 7.83 7.03 16.95
C ASP A 186 8.63 5.75 16.64
N GLY A 187 8.16 4.95 15.68
CA GLY A 187 8.81 3.71 15.25
C GLY A 187 8.72 2.59 16.27
N LYS A 188 7.73 2.63 17.17
CA LYS A 188 7.54 1.60 18.20
C LYS A 188 6.07 1.31 18.44
N GLY A 189 5.75 0.03 18.54
CA GLY A 189 4.46 -0.41 19.04
C GLY A 189 4.45 -0.50 20.56
N ARG A 190 3.40 0.01 21.21
CA ARG A 190 3.25 0.03 22.66
C ARG A 190 1.92 -0.58 23.08
N TRP A 191 1.97 -1.32 24.18
CA TRP A 191 0.78 -1.88 24.81
C TRP A 191 0.16 -0.87 25.79
N THR A 192 -1.15 -0.66 25.69
CA THR A 192 -1.95 0.19 26.57
C THR A 192 -3.31 -0.46 26.83
N THR A 193 -4.05 0.00 27.85
CA THR A 193 -5.43 -0.44 28.04
C THR A 193 -6.40 0.33 27.15
N PHE A 194 -7.50 -0.26 26.78
CA PHE A 194 -8.60 0.45 26.11
C PHE A 194 -9.09 1.63 26.93
N ASP A 195 -9.19 1.52 28.27
CA ASP A 195 -9.63 2.60 29.14
C ASP A 195 -8.75 3.85 29.05
N ARG A 196 -7.43 3.66 28.90
CA ARG A 196 -6.52 4.81 28.71
C ARG A 196 -6.69 5.45 27.34
N LEU A 197 -6.92 4.64 26.34
CA LEU A 197 -7.14 5.10 24.97
C LEU A 197 -8.52 5.76 24.83
N GLU A 198 -9.51 5.25 25.54
CA GLU A 198 -10.93 5.62 25.46
C GLU A 198 -11.15 7.14 25.59
N LYS A 199 -10.51 7.79 26.54
CA LYS A 199 -10.68 9.22 26.76
C LYS A 199 -10.25 10.04 25.54
N ALA A 200 -9.13 9.71 24.91
CA ALA A 200 -8.64 10.40 23.73
C ALA A 200 -9.42 10.00 22.48
N TRP A 201 -9.85 8.76 22.41
CA TRP A 201 -10.62 8.24 21.28
C TRP A 201 -12.07 8.75 21.29
N SER A 202 -12.71 8.86 22.44
CA SER A 202 -14.04 9.49 22.57
C SER A 202 -14.00 10.96 22.16
N GLY A 203 -12.91 11.69 22.45
CA GLY A 203 -12.69 13.05 21.96
C GLY A 203 -12.59 13.11 20.44
N GLY A 204 -12.10 12.06 19.78
CA GLY A 204 -12.11 11.87 18.34
C GLY A 204 -13.42 11.30 17.79
N GLY A 205 -14.50 11.27 18.57
CA GLY A 205 -15.81 10.74 18.17
C GLY A 205 -15.81 9.23 17.94
N HIS A 206 -14.90 8.49 18.57
CA HIS A 206 -14.66 7.06 18.34
C HIS A 206 -14.39 6.72 16.87
N ALA A 207 -13.81 7.68 16.12
CA ALA A 207 -13.54 7.48 14.71
C ALA A 207 -12.47 6.39 14.50
N ALA A 208 -12.81 5.41 13.68
CA ALA A 208 -11.91 4.35 13.23
C ALA A 208 -11.97 4.24 11.71
N ILE A 209 -10.80 4.13 11.07
CA ILE A 209 -10.70 3.86 9.64
C ILE A 209 -10.35 2.38 9.49
N LEU A 210 -11.25 1.65 8.88
CA LEU A 210 -11.07 0.26 8.49
C LEU A 210 -10.62 0.22 7.05
N ILE A 211 -9.51 -0.46 6.79
CA ILE A 211 -8.97 -0.65 5.44
C ILE A 211 -8.79 -2.14 5.22
N HIS A 212 -9.46 -2.65 4.21
CA HIS A 212 -9.39 -4.05 3.84
C HIS A 212 -8.95 -4.20 2.39
N PRO A 213 -8.28 -5.28 2.02
CA PRO A 213 -8.12 -5.63 0.63
C PRO A 213 -9.47 -5.74 -0.05
N ALA A 214 -9.62 -5.15 -1.24
CA ALA A 214 -10.80 -5.42 -2.05
C ALA A 214 -10.86 -6.93 -2.37
N ASN A 215 -12.06 -7.50 -2.53
CA ASN A 215 -12.14 -8.89 -2.96
C ASN A 215 -11.48 -9.05 -4.34
N ALA A 216 -10.93 -10.25 -4.62
CA ALA A 216 -10.12 -10.50 -5.81
C ALA A 216 -10.81 -10.10 -7.13
N ALA A 217 -12.13 -10.33 -7.23
CA ALA A 217 -12.88 -10.01 -8.45
C ALA A 217 -13.07 -8.49 -8.62
N ASP A 218 -13.31 -7.75 -7.54
CA ASP A 218 -13.46 -6.29 -7.58
C ASP A 218 -12.11 -5.63 -7.82
N ALA A 219 -11.05 -6.09 -7.18
CA ALA A 219 -9.69 -5.62 -7.41
C ALA A 219 -9.24 -5.84 -8.86
N LEU A 220 -9.55 -7.01 -9.41
CA LEU A 220 -9.25 -7.32 -10.82
C LEU A 220 -10.02 -6.40 -11.78
N ARG A 221 -11.33 -6.20 -11.55
CA ARG A 221 -12.13 -5.29 -12.37
C ARG A 221 -11.62 -3.85 -12.32
N ALA A 222 -11.23 -3.38 -11.13
CA ALA A 222 -10.67 -2.05 -10.96
C ALA A 222 -9.33 -1.89 -11.71
N ALA A 223 -8.46 -2.90 -11.65
CA ALA A 223 -7.20 -2.90 -12.37
C ALA A 223 -7.39 -2.93 -13.89
N VAL A 224 -8.32 -3.74 -14.41
CA VAL A 224 -8.69 -3.77 -15.84
C VAL A 224 -9.25 -2.41 -16.28
N ALA A 225 -10.11 -1.76 -15.49
CA ALA A 225 -10.64 -0.45 -15.83
C ALA A 225 -9.55 0.64 -15.91
N LEU A 226 -8.49 0.54 -15.11
CA LEU A 226 -7.31 1.43 -15.21
C LEU A 226 -6.53 1.17 -16.51
N GLU A 227 -6.36 -0.10 -16.89
CA GLU A 227 -5.71 -0.51 -18.14
C GLU A 227 -6.50 0.00 -19.36
N ASP A 228 -7.82 -0.20 -19.37
CA ASP A 228 -8.72 0.28 -20.43
C ASP A 228 -8.68 1.82 -20.56
N ALA A 229 -8.47 2.53 -19.46
CA ALA A 229 -8.28 3.99 -19.43
C ALA A 229 -6.87 4.45 -19.85
N GLY A 230 -5.97 3.53 -20.23
CA GLY A 230 -4.57 3.83 -20.57
C GLY A 230 -3.68 4.21 -19.40
N LYS A 231 -4.14 4.00 -18.15
CA LYS A 231 -3.39 4.29 -16.93
C LYS A 231 -2.53 3.10 -16.51
N TYR A 232 -1.62 2.72 -17.38
CA TYR A 232 -0.85 1.47 -17.25
C TYR A 232 -0.02 1.38 -15.95
N ALA A 233 0.57 2.49 -15.48
CA ALA A 233 1.32 2.50 -14.22
C ALA A 233 0.42 2.22 -13.00
N ASP A 234 -0.79 2.80 -12.98
CA ASP A 234 -1.76 2.55 -11.93
C ASP A 234 -2.32 1.12 -12.01
N ALA A 235 -2.58 0.63 -13.24
CA ALA A 235 -3.03 -0.74 -13.47
C ALA A 235 -1.98 -1.76 -13.02
N ALA A 236 -0.71 -1.59 -13.38
CA ALA A 236 0.39 -2.46 -12.96
C ALA A 236 0.51 -2.52 -11.44
N ARG A 237 0.39 -1.37 -10.76
CA ARG A 237 0.38 -1.30 -9.30
C ARG A 237 -0.81 -2.07 -8.71
N ALA A 238 -2.01 -1.89 -9.26
CA ALA A 238 -3.21 -2.59 -8.81
C ALA A 238 -3.11 -4.12 -9.01
N TYR A 239 -2.58 -4.58 -10.16
CA TYR A 239 -2.32 -6.00 -10.37
C TYR A 239 -1.30 -6.57 -9.40
N ARG A 240 -0.20 -5.86 -9.10
CA ARG A 240 0.79 -6.31 -8.10
C ARG A 240 0.17 -6.46 -6.72
N LEU A 241 -0.70 -5.51 -6.32
CA LEU A 241 -1.41 -5.57 -5.05
C LEU A 241 -2.35 -6.79 -4.97
N LEU A 242 -3.11 -7.02 -6.04
CA LEU A 242 -3.96 -8.20 -6.17
C LEU A 242 -3.13 -9.49 -6.06
N LEU A 243 -1.99 -9.55 -6.76
CA LEU A 243 -1.12 -10.73 -6.78
C LEU A 243 -0.35 -10.96 -5.47
N ALA A 244 -0.15 -9.94 -4.65
CA ALA A 244 0.40 -10.11 -3.31
C ALA A 244 -0.52 -10.96 -2.40
N GLN A 245 -1.83 -10.92 -2.66
CA GLN A 245 -2.85 -11.66 -1.90
C GLN A 245 -3.36 -12.91 -2.64
N HIS A 246 -3.36 -12.88 -3.97
CA HIS A 246 -3.85 -13.92 -4.84
C HIS A 246 -2.76 -14.29 -5.89
N PRO A 247 -1.62 -14.86 -5.44
CA PRO A 247 -0.48 -15.17 -6.32
C PRO A 247 -0.78 -16.23 -7.38
N ASP A 248 -1.90 -16.93 -7.27
CA ASP A 248 -2.40 -17.96 -8.16
C ASP A 248 -3.30 -17.42 -9.30
N SER A 249 -3.51 -16.11 -9.38
CA SER A 249 -4.34 -15.48 -10.41
C SER A 249 -3.60 -15.39 -11.74
N ILE A 250 -3.82 -16.36 -12.62
CA ILE A 250 -3.24 -16.39 -13.99
C ILE A 250 -3.60 -15.14 -14.77
N LEU A 251 -4.87 -14.71 -14.68
CA LEU A 251 -5.37 -13.52 -15.38
C LEU A 251 -4.67 -12.25 -14.90
N ALA A 252 -4.49 -12.09 -13.57
CA ALA A 252 -3.79 -10.94 -13.04
C ALA A 252 -2.32 -10.89 -13.45
N TRP A 253 -1.62 -12.04 -13.49
CA TRP A 253 -0.26 -12.12 -14.01
C TRP A 253 -0.19 -11.77 -15.50
N THR A 254 -1.13 -12.28 -16.32
CA THR A 254 -1.18 -11.98 -17.76
C THR A 254 -1.41 -10.49 -18.00
N ASN A 255 -2.36 -9.89 -17.30
CA ASN A 255 -2.67 -8.47 -17.45
C ASN A 255 -1.56 -7.56 -16.88
N LEU A 256 -0.87 -7.99 -15.80
CA LEU A 256 0.33 -7.29 -15.35
C LEU A 256 1.39 -7.26 -16.47
N GLY A 257 1.62 -8.39 -17.13
CA GLY A 257 2.52 -8.45 -18.28
C GLY A 257 2.13 -7.50 -19.41
N ASN A 258 0.84 -7.37 -19.69
CA ASN A 258 0.32 -6.42 -20.68
C ASN A 258 0.62 -4.97 -20.25
N ALA A 259 0.29 -4.62 -19.03
CA ALA A 259 0.51 -3.26 -18.50
C ALA A 259 2.02 -2.90 -18.51
N GLU A 260 2.92 -3.83 -18.11
CA GLU A 260 4.37 -3.63 -18.15
C GLU A 260 4.89 -3.49 -19.59
N THR A 261 4.30 -4.23 -20.55
CA THR A 261 4.62 -4.09 -21.97
C THR A 261 4.32 -2.68 -22.45
N GLN A 262 3.16 -2.13 -22.07
CA GLN A 262 2.77 -0.77 -22.42
C GLN A 262 3.65 0.32 -21.74
N LEU A 263 4.20 0.00 -20.58
CA LEU A 263 5.16 0.86 -19.87
C LEU A 263 6.58 0.75 -20.46
N GLY A 264 6.83 -0.24 -21.34
CA GLY A 264 8.14 -0.48 -21.93
C GLY A 264 9.09 -1.30 -21.04
N ASP A 265 8.63 -1.76 -19.87
CA ASP A 265 9.42 -2.65 -19.00
C ASP A 265 9.31 -4.10 -19.47
N ARG A 266 10.11 -4.41 -20.51
CA ARG A 266 10.12 -5.75 -21.13
C ARG A 266 10.54 -6.85 -20.16
N ALA A 267 11.39 -6.56 -19.18
CA ALA A 267 11.86 -7.55 -18.23
C ALA A 267 10.75 -7.92 -17.23
N ALA A 268 10.06 -6.92 -16.70
CA ALA A 268 8.91 -7.13 -15.81
C ALA A 268 7.75 -7.82 -16.54
N ALA A 269 7.48 -7.47 -17.82
CA ALA A 269 6.47 -8.10 -18.64
C ALA A 269 6.77 -9.60 -18.86
N GLU A 270 8.01 -9.94 -19.23
CA GLU A 270 8.44 -11.32 -19.43
C GLU A 270 8.30 -12.16 -18.14
N ASP A 271 8.72 -11.60 -16.98
CA ASP A 271 8.57 -12.26 -15.68
C ASP A 271 7.11 -12.54 -15.35
N ALA A 272 6.22 -11.57 -15.57
CA ALA A 272 4.80 -11.70 -15.31
C ALA A 272 4.15 -12.78 -16.20
N PHE A 273 4.42 -12.78 -17.51
CA PHE A 273 3.91 -13.82 -18.40
C PHE A 273 4.46 -15.22 -18.06
N ARG A 274 5.73 -15.32 -17.66
CA ARG A 274 6.32 -16.61 -17.23
C ARG A 274 5.67 -17.11 -15.94
N LYS A 275 5.31 -16.25 -15.01
CA LYS A 275 4.56 -16.62 -13.80
C LYS A 275 3.15 -17.10 -14.15
N ALA A 276 2.44 -16.44 -15.07
CA ALA A 276 1.17 -16.93 -15.57
C ALA A 276 1.30 -18.35 -16.17
N LEU A 277 2.36 -18.59 -16.97
CA LEU A 277 2.62 -19.89 -17.59
C LEU A 277 3.12 -20.95 -16.62
N ALA A 278 3.72 -20.56 -15.50
CA ALA A 278 4.08 -21.49 -14.43
C ALA A 278 2.85 -22.02 -13.69
N LEU A 279 1.78 -21.20 -13.62
CA LEU A 279 0.49 -21.60 -13.04
C LEU A 279 -0.35 -22.41 -14.03
N ASP A 280 -0.38 -22.00 -15.31
CA ASP A 280 -1.04 -22.72 -16.39
C ASP A 280 -0.20 -22.64 -17.66
N ALA A 281 0.55 -23.73 -17.95
CA ALA A 281 1.41 -23.85 -19.12
C ALA A 281 0.63 -23.85 -20.47
N THR A 282 -0.70 -23.90 -20.38
CA THR A 282 -1.60 -23.89 -21.54
C THR A 282 -2.35 -22.56 -21.68
N SER A 283 -2.11 -21.56 -20.81
CA SER A 283 -2.75 -20.26 -20.93
C SER A 283 -2.45 -19.60 -22.28
N ARG A 284 -3.45 -19.64 -23.18
CA ARG A 284 -3.32 -19.19 -24.57
C ARG A 284 -2.89 -17.72 -24.67
N ASP A 285 -3.49 -16.87 -23.86
CA ASP A 285 -3.22 -15.43 -23.88
C ASP A 285 -1.80 -15.13 -23.35
N ALA A 286 -1.38 -15.79 -22.26
CA ALA A 286 -0.02 -15.65 -21.74
C ALA A 286 1.03 -16.19 -22.74
N LEU A 287 0.75 -17.32 -23.41
CA LEU A 287 1.62 -17.87 -24.47
C LEU A 287 1.76 -16.89 -25.63
N ASN A 288 0.63 -16.34 -26.09
CA ASN A 288 0.62 -15.42 -27.24
C ASN A 288 1.35 -14.09 -26.90
N ASN A 289 1.06 -13.51 -25.72
CA ASN A 289 1.62 -12.23 -25.35
C ASN A 289 3.13 -12.31 -25.06
N LEU A 290 3.57 -13.42 -24.46
CA LEU A 290 5.00 -13.69 -24.32
C LEU A 290 5.67 -13.93 -25.69
N ALA A 291 5.03 -14.66 -26.60
CA ALA A 291 5.54 -14.85 -27.94
C ALA A 291 5.70 -13.51 -28.69
N TRP A 292 4.72 -12.63 -28.57
CA TRP A 292 4.80 -11.30 -29.16
C TRP A 292 5.95 -10.47 -28.55
N LEU A 293 6.10 -10.43 -27.22
CA LEU A 293 7.18 -9.73 -26.53
C LEU A 293 8.57 -10.23 -26.97
N LEU A 294 8.70 -11.55 -27.12
CA LEU A 294 9.94 -12.17 -27.59
C LEU A 294 10.20 -11.89 -29.07
N TYR A 295 9.15 -11.86 -29.91
CA TYR A 295 9.25 -11.44 -31.30
C TYR A 295 9.79 -10.02 -31.44
N GLU A 296 9.24 -9.08 -30.71
CA GLU A 296 9.74 -7.70 -30.68
C GLU A 296 11.17 -7.60 -30.15
N SER A 297 11.57 -8.52 -29.26
CA SER A 297 12.93 -8.64 -28.74
C SER A 297 13.87 -9.42 -29.66
N LYS A 298 13.40 -9.83 -30.87
CA LYS A 298 14.13 -10.61 -31.87
C LYS A 298 14.58 -12.02 -31.41
N ARG A 299 13.94 -12.54 -30.36
CA ARG A 299 14.17 -13.91 -29.86
C ARG A 299 13.21 -14.86 -30.54
N TYR A 300 13.36 -14.99 -31.87
CA TYR A 300 12.39 -15.64 -32.75
C TYR A 300 12.19 -17.13 -32.49
N ASP A 301 13.24 -17.86 -32.07
CA ASP A 301 13.13 -19.32 -31.80
C ASP A 301 12.24 -19.59 -30.61
N GLU A 302 12.41 -18.80 -29.51
CA GLU A 302 11.57 -18.92 -28.34
C GLU A 302 10.13 -18.45 -28.64
N ALA A 303 9.99 -17.34 -29.37
CA ALA A 303 8.71 -16.83 -29.81
C ALA A 303 7.91 -17.84 -30.62
N GLU A 304 8.55 -18.56 -31.59
CA GLU A 304 7.91 -19.57 -32.38
C GLU A 304 7.37 -20.71 -31.52
N ALA A 305 8.19 -21.22 -30.60
CA ALA A 305 7.79 -22.34 -29.76
C ALA A 305 6.52 -22.02 -28.95
N LEU A 306 6.41 -20.79 -28.44
CA LEU A 306 5.24 -20.32 -27.68
C LEU A 306 4.05 -20.02 -28.61
N ALA A 307 4.27 -19.34 -29.73
CA ALA A 307 3.21 -19.00 -30.68
C ALA A 307 2.56 -20.26 -31.25
N ARG A 308 3.33 -21.32 -31.55
CA ARG A 308 2.79 -22.60 -31.97
C ARG A 308 1.92 -23.26 -30.89
N LYS A 309 2.36 -23.22 -29.63
CA LYS A 309 1.55 -23.71 -28.49
C LYS A 309 0.25 -22.94 -28.36
N ALA A 310 0.29 -21.62 -28.51
CA ALA A 310 -0.90 -20.80 -28.47
C ALA A 310 -1.84 -21.09 -29.64
N ALA A 311 -1.31 -21.21 -30.87
CA ALA A 311 -2.07 -21.47 -32.10
C ALA A 311 -2.70 -22.86 -32.12
N ALA A 312 -2.12 -23.84 -31.42
CA ALA A 312 -2.70 -25.18 -31.31
C ALA A 312 -4.02 -25.18 -30.47
N GLN A 313 -4.29 -24.13 -29.74
CA GLN A 313 -5.49 -23.99 -28.90
C GLN A 313 -6.59 -23.27 -29.69
N ARG A 314 -7.74 -23.96 -29.83
CA ARG A 314 -8.91 -23.37 -30.47
C ARG A 314 -9.62 -22.39 -29.48
N GLY A 315 -10.12 -21.29 -30.01
CA GLY A 315 -10.86 -20.35 -29.19
C GLY A 315 -11.31 -19.10 -29.98
N PRO A 316 -12.08 -18.24 -29.36
CA PRO A 316 -12.42 -16.94 -29.97
C PRO A 316 -11.13 -16.18 -30.28
N ASP A 317 -11.20 -15.25 -31.23
CA ASP A 317 -10.05 -14.41 -31.62
C ASP A 317 -8.78 -15.17 -32.05
N SER A 318 -8.92 -16.39 -32.59
CA SER A 318 -7.78 -17.21 -33.07
C SER A 318 -6.95 -16.46 -34.10
N TYR A 319 -7.50 -15.49 -34.84
CA TYR A 319 -6.77 -14.67 -35.78
C TYR A 319 -5.62 -13.89 -35.13
N ILE A 320 -5.74 -13.44 -33.85
CA ILE A 320 -4.68 -12.72 -33.11
C ILE A 320 -3.48 -13.64 -32.90
N VAL A 321 -3.74 -14.86 -32.47
CA VAL A 321 -2.67 -15.84 -32.20
C VAL A 321 -1.99 -16.28 -33.47
N LEU A 322 -2.77 -16.48 -34.56
CA LEU A 322 -2.25 -16.82 -35.88
C LEU A 322 -1.45 -15.66 -36.48
N ASP A 323 -1.82 -14.39 -36.25
CA ASP A 323 -1.02 -13.23 -36.66
C ASP A 323 0.36 -13.25 -36.00
N THR A 324 0.39 -13.44 -34.66
CA THR A 324 1.65 -13.55 -33.93
C THR A 324 2.54 -14.63 -34.50
N LEU A 325 1.99 -15.85 -34.72
CA LEU A 325 2.75 -16.98 -35.31
C LEU A 325 3.24 -16.64 -36.70
N ALA A 326 2.39 -16.07 -37.56
CA ALA A 326 2.75 -15.74 -38.95
C ALA A 326 3.90 -14.73 -39.03
N ARG A 327 3.87 -13.68 -38.18
CA ARG A 327 4.94 -12.69 -38.10
C ARG A 327 6.26 -13.28 -37.63
N VAL A 328 6.21 -14.14 -36.60
CA VAL A 328 7.39 -14.86 -36.09
C VAL A 328 7.99 -15.74 -37.21
N LEU A 329 7.16 -16.50 -37.91
CA LEU A 329 7.60 -17.35 -39.02
C LEU A 329 8.22 -16.54 -40.16
N ALA A 330 7.61 -15.40 -40.52
CA ALA A 330 8.15 -14.49 -41.50
C ALA A 330 9.53 -13.94 -41.10
N ALA A 331 9.68 -13.53 -39.86
CA ALA A 331 10.94 -13.00 -39.32
C ALA A 331 12.06 -14.07 -39.30
N LYS A 332 11.69 -15.34 -39.17
CA LYS A 332 12.63 -16.48 -39.27
C LYS A 332 12.93 -16.90 -40.70
N GLY A 333 12.30 -16.33 -41.72
CA GLY A 333 12.46 -16.72 -43.13
C GLY A 333 11.64 -17.94 -43.54
N SER A 334 10.71 -18.44 -42.69
CA SER A 334 9.80 -19.55 -43.03
C SER A 334 8.62 -19.05 -43.86
N CYS A 335 8.91 -18.48 -45.02
CA CYS A 335 8.03 -17.65 -45.82
C CYS A 335 6.75 -18.34 -46.30
N THR A 336 6.83 -19.59 -46.72
CA THR A 336 5.67 -20.36 -47.21
C THR A 336 4.69 -20.64 -46.05
N GLU A 337 5.23 -21.02 -44.90
CA GLU A 337 4.41 -21.30 -43.72
C GLU A 337 3.80 -19.99 -43.15
N ALA A 338 4.57 -18.91 -43.15
CA ALA A 338 4.08 -17.59 -42.73
C ALA A 338 2.87 -17.14 -43.57
N GLN A 339 2.97 -17.24 -44.91
CA GLN A 339 1.87 -16.91 -45.82
C GLN A 339 0.62 -17.76 -45.59
N THR A 340 0.81 -19.07 -45.40
CA THR A 340 -0.32 -19.97 -45.09
C THR A 340 -0.98 -19.62 -43.79
N THR A 341 -0.17 -19.27 -42.75
CA THR A 341 -0.66 -18.88 -41.43
C THR A 341 -1.38 -17.53 -41.47
N PHE A 342 -0.87 -16.55 -42.23
CA PHE A 342 -1.59 -15.28 -42.44
C PHE A 342 -2.94 -15.45 -43.10
N ARG A 343 -3.04 -16.32 -44.13
CA ARG A 343 -4.34 -16.65 -44.77
C ARG A 343 -5.31 -17.24 -43.76
N ALA A 344 -4.85 -18.19 -42.96
CA ALA A 344 -5.67 -18.80 -41.91
C ALA A 344 -6.12 -17.75 -40.86
N ALA A 345 -5.24 -16.79 -40.52
CA ALA A 345 -5.61 -15.67 -39.65
C ALA A 345 -6.70 -14.82 -40.28
N ILE A 346 -6.55 -14.38 -41.55
CA ILE A 346 -7.51 -13.57 -42.30
C ILE A 346 -8.86 -14.27 -42.39
N ASP A 347 -8.88 -15.55 -42.65
CA ASP A 347 -10.10 -16.39 -42.75
C ASP A 347 -10.82 -16.50 -41.40
N ALA A 348 -10.06 -16.47 -40.29
CA ALA A 348 -10.58 -16.54 -38.93
C ALA A 348 -11.11 -15.20 -38.41
N VAL A 349 -10.88 -14.07 -39.10
CA VAL A 349 -11.37 -12.75 -38.67
C VAL A 349 -12.89 -12.68 -38.84
N PRO A 350 -13.67 -12.33 -37.79
CA PRO A 350 -15.10 -12.11 -37.92
C PRO A 350 -15.42 -11.04 -38.97
N GLN A 351 -16.46 -11.23 -39.75
CA GLN A 351 -16.84 -10.31 -40.84
C GLN A 351 -17.08 -8.85 -40.36
N THR A 352 -17.46 -8.68 -39.09
CA THR A 352 -17.67 -7.38 -38.46
C THR A 352 -16.38 -6.64 -38.12
N ARG A 353 -15.20 -7.31 -38.13
CA ARG A 353 -13.90 -6.73 -37.81
C ARG A 353 -13.07 -6.43 -39.07
N THR A 354 -13.59 -5.56 -39.93
CA THR A 354 -12.96 -5.23 -41.23
C THR A 354 -11.57 -4.59 -41.08
N THR A 355 -11.33 -3.75 -40.06
CA THR A 355 -10.01 -3.16 -39.78
C THR A 355 -8.97 -4.24 -39.52
N ALA A 356 -9.27 -5.18 -38.61
CA ALA A 356 -8.35 -6.30 -38.32
C ALA A 356 -7.99 -7.14 -39.53
N ARG A 357 -8.95 -7.35 -40.43
CA ARG A 357 -8.70 -8.06 -41.72
C ARG A 357 -7.73 -7.27 -42.58
N GLY A 358 -7.94 -5.94 -42.75
CA GLY A 358 -7.05 -5.09 -43.53
C GLY A 358 -5.62 -5.02 -42.98
N ASP A 359 -5.48 -4.97 -41.66
CA ASP A 359 -4.17 -4.98 -41.00
C ASP A 359 -3.41 -6.31 -41.25
N LEU A 360 -4.10 -7.44 -41.22
CA LEU A 360 -3.52 -8.75 -41.51
C LEU A 360 -3.11 -8.88 -43.00
N GLU A 361 -3.94 -8.40 -43.93
CA GLU A 361 -3.61 -8.37 -45.34
C GLU A 361 -2.37 -7.54 -45.63
N LYS A 362 -2.26 -6.39 -44.99
CA LYS A 362 -1.07 -5.51 -45.07
C LYS A 362 0.16 -6.22 -44.50
N ALA A 363 0.06 -6.82 -43.32
CA ALA A 363 1.16 -7.55 -42.68
C ALA A 363 1.63 -8.74 -43.56
N MET A 364 0.71 -9.45 -44.17
CA MET A 364 1.04 -10.53 -45.12
C MET A 364 1.81 -10.01 -46.33
N ALA A 365 1.39 -8.88 -46.89
CA ALA A 365 2.07 -8.28 -48.05
C ALA A 365 3.49 -7.80 -47.71
N GLU A 366 3.67 -7.19 -46.52
CA GLU A 366 4.99 -6.77 -46.01
C GLU A 366 5.91 -7.99 -45.78
N ALA A 367 5.38 -9.07 -45.19
CA ALA A 367 6.12 -10.33 -45.02
C ALA A 367 6.55 -10.95 -46.35
N GLN A 368 5.69 -10.88 -47.37
CA GLN A 368 6.04 -11.38 -48.73
C GLN A 368 7.19 -10.60 -49.36
N THR A 369 7.24 -9.29 -49.16
CA THR A 369 8.31 -8.45 -49.68
C THR A 369 9.64 -8.79 -49.01
N ASN A 370 9.65 -8.92 -47.69
CA ASN A 370 10.84 -9.27 -46.90
C ASN A 370 11.34 -10.72 -47.21
N CYS A 371 10.46 -11.60 -47.64
CA CYS A 371 10.82 -12.96 -48.01
C CYS A 371 11.41 -13.07 -49.42
N ARG A 372 11.33 -12.04 -50.25
CA ARG A 372 11.88 -12.03 -51.64
C ARG A 372 13.25 -11.33 -51.71
N SER A 373 13.60 -10.59 -50.68
CA SER A 373 14.90 -9.91 -50.52
C SER A 373 15.93 -10.84 -49.85
#